data_dbf690702b6a502f510ff7f4e1d877c9
#
_entry.id   dbf690702b6a502f510ff7f4e1d877c9
#
_cell.length_a   1.000
_cell.length_b   1.000
_cell.length_c   1.000
_cell.angle_alpha   90.00
_cell.angle_beta   90.00
_cell.angle_gamma   90.00
#
_symmetry.space_group_name_H-M   'P 1'
#
loop_
_entity.id
_entity.type
_entity.pdbx_description
1 polymer ?
#
loop_
_entity_poly.entity_id
_entity_poly.type
_entity_poly.pdbx_seq_one_letter_code
_entity_poly.pdbx_strand_id
1 'polypeptide(L)'
;MFSTVFLLFSLQVPAQATQVTPDSFVTRHVASVSSYTPHRVYKSGKKRFEDFESMLADVSKADVVFLGEQHDDPGTHRLERAALEGIGRRRGKVILAMEMFERDAQPKLDDYLAGKIDEAAFLKDSRPWPKYATDYRPLVEYAKAKGWPVVAGDVPRRLAALVGRKGLIGVDSLPAADRAFVAAQLTCPRDDYYERFKAEMGDMSGHGQSKITKEQADAMVTRFYEAQCVKDETMGEAIAKARAQWPDAIVVHVNGSFHSDYRMGTAQRAKNRLNGQKIAVISFVPDEDLDNVDGKKIRKVGDYIVYTLKPPAPPKPPTAAAPAAPAAKPAP
;
A
#
# COMPACT_ATOMS: atom_id res chain seq x y z
N MET A 1 67.95 5.66 -53.26
CA MET A 1 67.72 4.29 -52.76
C MET A 1 67.66 4.38 -51.24
N PHE A 2 66.47 4.47 -50.66
CA PHE A 2 66.28 4.41 -49.26
C PHE A 2 65.29 3.25 -49.00
N SER A 3 65.78 2.20 -48.25
CA SER A 3 65.05 1.03 -47.95
C SER A 3 64.41 1.25 -46.55
N THR A 4 63.09 1.28 -46.48
CA THR A 4 62.33 1.43 -45.22
C THR A 4 61.97 0.06 -44.72
N VAL A 5 62.52 -0.30 -43.57
CA VAL A 5 62.21 -1.55 -42.85
C VAL A 5 60.97 -1.30 -41.99
N PHE A 6 59.84 -2.04 -42.22
CA PHE A 6 58.69 -2.08 -41.37
C PHE A 6 58.88 -3.15 -40.28
N LEU A 7 58.94 -2.72 -39.05
CA LEU A 7 58.85 -3.62 -37.87
C LEU A 7 57.37 -3.85 -37.52
N LEU A 8 56.89 -5.06 -37.67
CA LEU A 8 55.58 -5.53 -37.19
C LEU A 8 55.71 -5.92 -35.73
N PHE A 9 55.10 -5.13 -34.83
CA PHE A 9 54.89 -5.50 -33.46
C PHE A 9 53.57 -6.31 -33.33
N SER A 10 53.65 -7.60 -33.05
CA SER A 10 52.51 -8.42 -32.73
C SER A 10 52.17 -8.25 -31.23
N LEU A 11 51.08 -7.57 -30.93
CA LEU A 11 50.49 -7.52 -29.60
C LEU A 11 49.73 -8.84 -29.33
N GLN A 12 50.33 -9.72 -28.54
CA GLN A 12 49.61 -10.85 -27.94
C GLN A 12 48.77 -10.35 -26.75
N VAL A 13 47.45 -10.36 -26.90
CA VAL A 13 46.50 -10.18 -25.81
C VAL A 13 46.30 -11.55 -25.15
N PRO A 14 46.56 -11.73 -23.85
CA PRO A 14 46.25 -12.99 -23.17
C PRO A 14 44.73 -13.11 -23.03
N ALA A 15 44.15 -14.13 -23.64
CA ALA A 15 42.79 -14.55 -23.42
C ALA A 15 42.68 -15.16 -21.99
N GLN A 16 42.24 -14.35 -21.03
CA GLN A 16 41.76 -14.86 -19.76
C GLN A 16 40.37 -15.48 -19.98
N ALA A 17 40.33 -16.78 -20.18
CA ALA A 17 39.09 -17.54 -20.08
C ALA A 17 38.66 -17.58 -18.61
N THR A 18 37.67 -16.72 -18.26
CA THR A 18 36.97 -16.80 -16.99
C THR A 18 36.24 -18.15 -16.95
N GLN A 19 36.73 -19.10 -16.16
CA GLN A 19 35.98 -20.32 -15.87
C GLN A 19 34.71 -19.94 -15.08
N VAL A 20 33.56 -20.04 -15.74
CA VAL A 20 32.25 -19.90 -15.10
C VAL A 20 31.98 -21.21 -14.38
N THR A 21 32.05 -21.22 -13.07
CA THR A 21 31.72 -22.41 -12.26
C THR A 21 30.21 -22.71 -12.37
N PRO A 22 29.79 -24.00 -12.38
CA PRO A 22 28.37 -24.36 -12.47
C PRO A 22 27.48 -23.72 -11.40
N ASP A 23 28.00 -23.49 -10.21
CA ASP A 23 27.26 -22.89 -9.10
C ASP A 23 26.84 -21.41 -9.34
N SER A 24 27.64 -20.64 -10.08
CA SER A 24 27.29 -19.25 -10.41
C SER A 24 26.13 -19.15 -11.40
N PHE A 25 25.94 -20.17 -12.22
CA PHE A 25 24.86 -20.22 -13.21
C PHE A 25 23.51 -20.57 -12.56
N VAL A 26 23.52 -21.53 -11.63
CA VAL A 26 22.33 -21.96 -10.88
C VAL A 26 21.82 -20.83 -9.98
N THR A 27 22.71 -20.14 -9.26
CA THR A 27 22.32 -19.05 -8.35
C THR A 27 21.72 -17.85 -9.10
N ARG A 28 22.24 -17.50 -10.29
CA ARG A 28 21.67 -16.42 -11.12
C ARG A 28 20.33 -16.79 -11.73
N HIS A 29 20.10 -18.05 -12.10
CA HIS A 29 18.82 -18.50 -12.67
C HIS A 29 17.72 -18.57 -11.61
N VAL A 30 18.02 -19.04 -10.41
CA VAL A 30 17.05 -19.09 -9.30
C VAL A 30 16.65 -17.68 -8.86
N ALA A 31 17.58 -16.71 -8.83
CA ALA A 31 17.25 -15.32 -8.52
C ALA A 31 16.37 -14.64 -9.60
N SER A 32 16.43 -15.08 -10.87
CA SER A 32 15.62 -14.52 -11.97
C SER A 32 14.22 -15.13 -12.09
N VAL A 33 13.98 -16.32 -11.54
CA VAL A 33 12.69 -17.03 -11.61
C VAL A 33 11.68 -16.53 -10.56
N SER A 34 12.13 -15.74 -9.57
CA SER A 34 11.29 -15.30 -8.44
C SER A 34 10.37 -14.11 -8.72
N SER A 35 10.25 -13.63 -9.97
CA SER A 35 9.40 -12.47 -10.32
C SER A 35 7.94 -12.83 -10.63
N TYR A 36 7.61 -14.11 -10.79
CA TYR A 36 6.23 -14.54 -11.03
C TYR A 36 5.40 -14.37 -9.77
N THR A 37 4.27 -13.67 -9.89
CA THR A 37 3.28 -13.50 -8.83
C THR A 37 1.99 -14.19 -9.24
N PRO A 38 1.66 -15.37 -8.67
CA PRO A 38 0.42 -16.06 -8.96
C PRO A 38 -0.78 -15.19 -8.62
N HIS A 39 -1.74 -15.07 -9.54
CA HIS A 39 -2.96 -14.30 -9.30
C HIS A 39 -4.10 -14.70 -10.25
N ARG A 40 -5.33 -14.36 -9.87
CA ARG A 40 -6.53 -14.46 -10.70
C ARG A 40 -7.29 -13.14 -10.64
N VAL A 41 -7.76 -12.67 -11.78
CA VAL A 41 -8.51 -11.41 -11.86
C VAL A 41 -9.98 -11.68 -12.14
N TYR A 42 -10.86 -11.24 -11.26
CA TYR A 42 -12.30 -11.37 -11.40
C TYR A 42 -12.96 -10.01 -11.64
N LYS A 43 -13.67 -9.85 -12.74
CA LYS A 43 -14.46 -8.65 -13.06
C LYS A 43 -15.84 -8.74 -12.48
N SER A 44 -16.12 -7.96 -11.46
CA SER A 44 -17.37 -8.00 -10.67
C SER A 44 -18.62 -7.74 -11.51
N GLY A 45 -18.59 -6.71 -12.34
CA GLY A 45 -19.74 -6.33 -13.18
C GLY A 45 -20.11 -7.35 -14.25
N LYS A 46 -19.13 -8.11 -14.75
CA LYS A 46 -19.36 -9.18 -15.75
C LYS A 46 -19.43 -10.58 -15.15
N LYS A 47 -19.17 -10.70 -13.85
CA LYS A 47 -19.21 -11.97 -13.10
C LYS A 47 -18.36 -13.08 -13.73
N ARG A 48 -17.16 -12.73 -14.22
CA ARG A 48 -16.22 -13.66 -14.86
C ARG A 48 -14.78 -13.31 -14.56
N PHE A 49 -13.89 -14.28 -14.73
CA PHE A 49 -12.46 -14.05 -14.73
C PHE A 49 -12.02 -13.40 -16.05
N GLU A 50 -11.06 -12.50 -15.97
CA GLU A 50 -10.40 -11.82 -17.09
C GLU A 50 -8.88 -11.85 -16.86
N ASP A 51 -8.09 -11.45 -17.84
CA ASP A 51 -6.66 -11.28 -17.69
C ASP A 51 -6.29 -9.90 -17.08
N PHE A 52 -5.08 -9.80 -16.56
CA PHE A 52 -4.60 -8.60 -15.88
C PHE A 52 -4.51 -7.38 -16.81
N GLU A 53 -4.08 -7.57 -18.07
CA GLU A 53 -3.99 -6.49 -19.05
C GLU A 53 -5.37 -5.95 -19.46
N SER A 54 -6.38 -6.81 -19.59
CA SER A 54 -7.76 -6.40 -19.83
C SER A 54 -8.31 -5.56 -18.67
N MET A 55 -8.01 -5.95 -17.42
CA MET A 55 -8.33 -5.14 -16.23
C MET A 55 -7.67 -3.77 -16.32
N LEU A 56 -6.37 -3.72 -16.58
CA LEU A 56 -5.63 -2.46 -16.67
C LEU A 56 -6.15 -1.55 -17.77
N ALA A 57 -6.51 -2.11 -18.94
CA ALA A 57 -7.11 -1.35 -20.04
C ALA A 57 -8.46 -0.74 -19.67
N ASP A 58 -9.23 -1.41 -18.82
CA ASP A 58 -10.55 -0.92 -18.39
C ASP A 58 -10.42 0.14 -17.29
N VAL A 59 -9.66 -0.14 -16.21
CA VAL A 59 -9.50 0.82 -15.11
C VAL A 59 -8.75 2.08 -15.52
N SER A 60 -7.89 2.01 -16.54
CA SER A 60 -7.23 3.20 -17.10
C SER A 60 -8.19 4.23 -17.71
N LYS A 61 -9.46 3.91 -17.91
CA LYS A 61 -10.51 4.84 -18.37
C LYS A 61 -11.11 5.66 -17.22
N ALA A 62 -10.78 5.31 -15.98
CA ALA A 62 -11.20 6.07 -14.80
C ALA A 62 -10.32 7.32 -14.60
N ASP A 63 -10.79 8.21 -13.76
CA ASP A 63 -10.07 9.39 -13.28
C ASP A 63 -9.27 9.09 -12.01
N VAL A 64 -9.78 8.16 -11.19
CA VAL A 64 -9.16 7.68 -9.97
C VAL A 64 -9.28 6.16 -9.90
N VAL A 65 -8.17 5.49 -9.61
CA VAL A 65 -8.12 4.04 -9.36
C VAL A 65 -7.64 3.82 -7.93
N PHE A 66 -8.42 3.11 -7.14
CA PHE A 66 -8.04 2.64 -5.81
C PHE A 66 -7.43 1.25 -5.92
N LEU A 67 -6.28 1.05 -5.30
CA LEU A 67 -5.61 -0.23 -5.11
C LEU A 67 -5.74 -0.58 -3.63
N GLY A 68 -6.73 -1.40 -3.30
CA GLY A 68 -7.03 -1.82 -1.94
C GLY A 68 -6.21 -3.03 -1.52
N GLU A 69 -5.19 -2.82 -0.70
CA GLU A 69 -4.21 -3.85 -0.35
C GLU A 69 -4.54 -4.61 0.93
N GLN A 70 -3.87 -5.77 1.09
CA GLN A 70 -3.61 -6.41 2.37
C GLN A 70 -2.15 -6.11 2.74
N HIS A 71 -1.95 -5.34 3.80
CA HIS A 71 -0.63 -4.77 4.18
C HIS A 71 0.49 -5.80 4.36
N ASP A 72 0.15 -7.05 4.65
CA ASP A 72 1.11 -8.12 4.91
C ASP A 72 1.29 -9.11 3.74
N ASP A 73 0.68 -8.83 2.58
CA ASP A 73 0.76 -9.69 1.41
C ASP A 73 1.79 -9.20 0.38
N PRO A 74 2.98 -9.82 0.29
CA PRO A 74 3.99 -9.44 -0.70
C PRO A 74 3.54 -9.64 -2.16
N GLY A 75 2.55 -10.52 -2.39
CA GLY A 75 1.94 -10.74 -3.71
C GLY A 75 1.17 -9.50 -4.15
N THR A 76 0.39 -8.92 -3.25
CA THR A 76 -0.33 -7.67 -3.46
C THR A 76 0.62 -6.55 -3.87
N HIS A 77 1.68 -6.27 -3.12
CA HIS A 77 2.58 -5.15 -3.40
C HIS A 77 3.29 -5.26 -4.76
N ARG A 78 3.61 -6.48 -5.21
CA ARG A 78 4.14 -6.69 -6.56
C ARG A 78 3.11 -6.40 -7.65
N LEU A 79 1.85 -6.77 -7.42
CA LEU A 79 0.78 -6.52 -8.38
C LEU A 79 0.32 -5.06 -8.38
N GLU A 80 0.39 -4.35 -7.25
CA GLU A 80 0.20 -2.89 -7.19
C GLU A 80 1.23 -2.17 -8.05
N ARG A 81 2.51 -2.57 -7.95
CA ARG A 81 3.55 -2.03 -8.79
C ARG A 81 3.28 -2.31 -10.27
N ALA A 82 2.88 -3.54 -10.63
CA ALA A 82 2.51 -3.91 -11.98
C ALA A 82 1.28 -3.12 -12.46
N ALA A 83 0.29 -2.89 -11.60
CA ALA A 83 -0.88 -2.08 -11.91
C ALA A 83 -0.52 -0.62 -12.17
N LEU A 84 0.31 -0.01 -11.32
CA LEU A 84 0.81 1.35 -11.50
C LEU A 84 1.56 1.50 -12.83
N GLU A 85 2.43 0.55 -13.17
CA GLU A 85 3.16 0.53 -14.44
C GLU A 85 2.22 0.41 -15.65
N GLY A 86 1.28 -0.54 -15.59
CA GLY A 86 0.36 -0.80 -16.67
C GLY A 86 -0.64 0.33 -16.92
N ILE A 87 -1.12 1.00 -15.86
CA ILE A 87 -1.94 2.21 -15.94
C ILE A 87 -1.10 3.35 -16.52
N GLY A 88 0.11 3.54 -16.01
CA GLY A 88 1.02 4.59 -16.43
C GLY A 88 1.40 4.49 -17.91
N ARG A 89 1.63 3.28 -18.42
CA ARG A 89 1.90 3.03 -19.84
C ARG A 89 0.74 3.50 -20.74
N ARG A 90 -0.51 3.40 -20.25
CA ARG A 90 -1.72 3.77 -21.00
C ARG A 90 -2.09 5.25 -20.90
N ARG A 91 -1.80 5.86 -19.75
CA ARG A 91 -2.23 7.24 -19.48
C ARG A 91 -1.11 8.27 -19.62
N GLY A 92 0.15 7.86 -19.42
CA GLY A 92 1.32 8.73 -19.47
C GLY A 92 1.46 9.69 -18.29
N LYS A 93 0.37 10.32 -17.85
CA LYS A 93 0.33 11.23 -16.69
C LYS A 93 -0.40 10.56 -15.53
N VAL A 94 0.32 10.30 -14.45
CA VAL A 94 -0.20 9.64 -13.24
C VAL A 94 0.18 10.46 -12.01
N ILE A 95 -0.70 10.45 -11.02
CA ILE A 95 -0.44 10.89 -9.66
C ILE A 95 -0.51 9.66 -8.78
N LEU A 96 0.55 9.36 -8.04
CA LEU A 96 0.54 8.29 -7.05
C LEU A 96 0.14 8.89 -5.69
N ALA A 97 -1.06 8.60 -5.21
CA ALA A 97 -1.49 8.98 -3.86
C ALA A 97 -1.37 7.79 -2.93
N MET A 98 -0.87 7.99 -1.71
CA MET A 98 -0.56 6.89 -0.81
C MET A 98 -1.07 7.17 0.61
N GLU A 99 -1.74 6.18 1.21
CA GLU A 99 -2.07 6.17 2.64
C GLU A 99 -0.81 6.14 3.51
N MET A 100 0.25 5.49 3.03
CA MET A 100 1.46 5.18 3.77
C MET A 100 2.31 6.41 4.11
N PHE A 101 1.95 7.58 3.59
CA PHE A 101 2.59 8.85 3.94
C PHE A 101 1.60 9.82 4.56
N GLU A 102 1.99 10.37 5.71
CA GLU A 102 1.26 11.41 6.42
C GLU A 102 1.44 12.78 5.74
N ARG A 103 0.41 13.61 5.69
CA ARG A 103 0.42 14.92 4.99
C ARG A 103 1.55 15.85 5.39
N ASP A 104 1.97 15.82 6.65
CA ASP A 104 3.08 16.66 7.14
C ASP A 104 4.44 16.21 6.60
N ALA A 105 4.54 15.01 6.02
CA ALA A 105 5.73 14.53 5.33
C ALA A 105 5.83 14.99 3.86
N GLN A 106 4.77 15.60 3.29
CA GLN A 106 4.75 16.01 1.87
C GLN A 106 5.97 16.84 1.45
N PRO A 107 6.43 17.88 2.19
CA PRO A 107 7.59 18.66 1.77
C PRO A 107 8.87 17.82 1.64
N LYS A 108 9.07 16.83 2.49
CA LYS A 108 10.23 15.92 2.42
C LYS A 108 10.11 14.94 1.26
N LEU A 109 8.91 14.47 0.99
CA LEU A 109 8.61 13.63 -0.17
C LEU A 109 8.88 14.40 -1.48
N ASP A 110 8.43 15.65 -1.57
CA ASP A 110 8.67 16.52 -2.73
C ASP A 110 10.17 16.79 -2.94
N ASP A 111 10.90 17.08 -1.89
CA ASP A 111 12.36 17.29 -1.97
C ASP A 111 13.10 16.02 -2.41
N TYR A 112 12.65 14.84 -1.94
CA TYR A 112 13.20 13.57 -2.37
C TYR A 112 12.91 13.27 -3.85
N LEU A 113 11.68 13.47 -4.28
CA LEU A 113 11.28 13.27 -5.69
C LEU A 113 12.05 14.21 -6.62
N ALA A 114 12.28 15.44 -6.19
CA ALA A 114 13.06 16.45 -6.92
C ALA A 114 14.59 16.21 -6.88
N GLY A 115 15.07 15.21 -6.15
CA GLY A 115 16.50 14.92 -6.00
C GLY A 115 17.28 15.93 -5.16
N LYS A 116 16.60 16.77 -4.36
CA LYS A 116 17.25 17.76 -3.47
C LYS A 116 17.80 17.11 -2.20
N ILE A 117 17.22 16.00 -1.76
CA ILE A 117 17.70 15.18 -0.65
C ILE A 117 17.83 13.74 -1.09
N ASP A 118 18.69 12.98 -0.43
CA ASP A 118 18.83 11.54 -0.63
C ASP A 118 17.74 10.74 0.10
N GLU A 119 17.69 9.44 -0.15
CA GLU A 119 16.70 8.56 0.46
C GLU A 119 16.85 8.48 1.98
N ALA A 120 18.07 8.50 2.51
CA ALA A 120 18.31 8.42 3.94
C ALA A 120 17.74 9.64 4.69
N ALA A 121 17.93 10.85 4.16
CA ALA A 121 17.34 12.07 4.69
C ALA A 121 15.80 12.05 4.57
N PHE A 122 15.25 11.57 3.46
CA PHE A 122 13.82 11.41 3.29
C PHE A 122 13.22 10.45 4.34
N LEU A 123 13.78 9.25 4.49
CA LEU A 123 13.26 8.23 5.41
C LEU A 123 13.32 8.68 6.88
N LYS A 124 14.35 9.42 7.26
CA LYS A 124 14.49 9.95 8.62
C LYS A 124 13.32 10.83 9.04
N ASP A 125 12.84 11.68 8.15
CA ASP A 125 11.87 12.72 8.47
C ASP A 125 10.42 12.35 8.04
N SER A 126 10.25 11.41 7.10
CA SER A 126 8.93 11.04 6.56
C SER A 126 8.19 9.97 7.35
N ARG A 127 8.85 9.33 8.31
CA ARG A 127 8.24 8.28 9.15
C ARG A 127 7.53 7.19 8.32
N PRO A 128 8.19 6.57 7.33
CA PRO A 128 7.55 5.61 6.46
C PRO A 128 7.04 4.40 7.26
N TRP A 129 6.05 3.72 6.69
CA TRP A 129 5.53 2.51 7.29
C TRP A 129 6.59 1.40 7.36
N PRO A 130 6.43 0.42 8.30
CA PRO A 130 7.25 -0.79 8.31
C PRO A 130 7.27 -1.45 6.93
N LYS A 131 8.36 -2.11 6.57
CA LYS A 131 8.56 -2.75 5.25
C LYS A 131 8.55 -1.78 4.05
N TYR A 132 8.69 -0.47 4.27
CA TYR A 132 8.76 0.51 3.16
C TYR A 132 9.71 0.06 2.05
N ALA A 133 10.90 -0.43 2.41
CA ALA A 133 11.94 -0.80 1.45
C ALA A 133 11.51 -1.88 0.45
N THR A 134 10.67 -2.82 0.87
CA THR A 134 10.20 -3.95 0.06
C THR A 134 8.87 -3.69 -0.60
N ASP A 135 7.95 -3.03 0.10
CA ASP A 135 6.54 -2.97 -0.27
C ASP A 135 6.19 -1.66 -0.99
N TYR A 136 6.63 -0.52 -0.47
CA TYR A 136 6.19 0.80 -0.98
C TYR A 136 7.27 1.56 -1.76
N ARG A 137 8.55 1.36 -1.44
CA ARG A 137 9.67 1.95 -2.17
C ARG A 137 9.61 1.71 -3.68
N PRO A 138 9.28 0.49 -4.17
CA PRO A 138 9.20 0.25 -5.61
C PRO A 138 8.18 1.14 -6.33
N LEU A 139 7.08 1.50 -5.68
CA LEU A 139 6.06 2.41 -6.22
C LEU A 139 6.58 3.85 -6.29
N VAL A 140 7.19 4.33 -5.19
CA VAL A 140 7.76 5.68 -5.08
C VAL A 140 8.90 5.88 -6.08
N GLU A 141 9.83 4.92 -6.17
CA GLU A 141 10.95 4.98 -7.12
C GLU A 141 10.48 5.00 -8.58
N TYR A 142 9.43 4.24 -8.88
CA TYR A 142 8.88 4.27 -10.22
C TYR A 142 8.23 5.62 -10.54
N ALA A 143 7.45 6.17 -9.62
CA ALA A 143 6.87 7.50 -9.79
C ALA A 143 7.96 8.56 -9.96
N LYS A 144 9.02 8.52 -9.14
CA LYS A 144 10.20 9.39 -9.22
C LYS A 144 10.88 9.28 -10.59
N ALA A 145 11.15 8.06 -11.06
CA ALA A 145 11.78 7.83 -12.37
C ALA A 145 10.92 8.32 -13.54
N LYS A 146 9.59 8.39 -13.38
CA LYS A 146 8.64 8.92 -14.36
C LYS A 146 8.39 10.42 -14.24
N GLY A 147 8.91 11.07 -13.20
CA GLY A 147 8.59 12.46 -12.87
C GLY A 147 7.14 12.67 -12.46
N TRP A 148 6.50 11.65 -11.91
CA TRP A 148 5.12 11.73 -11.45
C TRP A 148 5.05 12.26 -10.02
N PRO A 149 4.07 13.12 -9.69
CA PRO A 149 3.88 13.53 -8.31
C PRO A 149 3.44 12.36 -7.44
N VAL A 150 3.95 12.33 -6.20
CA VAL A 150 3.51 11.42 -5.15
C VAL A 150 2.85 12.26 -4.05
N VAL A 151 1.62 11.90 -3.67
CA VAL A 151 0.80 12.62 -2.70
C VAL A 151 0.74 11.85 -1.39
N ALA A 152 1.20 12.48 -0.32
CA ALA A 152 1.04 12.01 1.05
C ALA A 152 -0.43 12.22 1.47
N GLY A 153 -1.21 11.13 1.48
CA GLY A 153 -2.67 11.20 1.59
C GLY A 153 -3.18 11.26 3.02
N ASP A 154 -2.53 10.58 3.96
CA ASP A 154 -3.09 10.33 5.28
C ASP A 154 -2.90 11.49 6.26
N VAL A 155 -3.75 11.54 7.26
CA VAL A 155 -3.62 12.45 8.39
C VAL A 155 -2.43 12.02 9.28
N PRO A 156 -1.65 12.95 9.87
CA PRO A 156 -0.62 12.57 10.82
C PRO A 156 -1.15 11.66 11.92
N ARG A 157 -0.48 10.53 12.14
CA ARG A 157 -0.87 9.47 13.09
C ARG A 157 -1.18 10.02 14.48
N ARG A 158 -0.44 11.04 14.95
CA ARG A 158 -0.68 11.71 16.22
C ARG A 158 -2.06 12.37 16.30
N LEU A 159 -2.58 12.88 15.19
CA LEU A 159 -3.90 13.53 15.11
C LEU A 159 -5.01 12.49 15.05
N ALA A 160 -4.85 11.41 14.26
CA ALA A 160 -5.77 10.27 14.30
C ALA A 160 -5.85 9.65 15.70
N ALA A 161 -4.70 9.49 16.39
CA ALA A 161 -4.66 8.99 17.77
C ALA A 161 -5.36 9.95 18.77
N LEU A 162 -5.29 11.26 18.54
CA LEU A 162 -6.03 12.24 19.35
C LEU A 162 -7.54 12.03 19.20
N VAL A 163 -8.03 11.86 17.98
CA VAL A 163 -9.44 11.56 17.70
C VAL A 163 -9.85 10.22 18.31
N GLY A 164 -9.02 9.19 18.22
CA GLY A 164 -9.29 7.90 18.87
C GLY A 164 -9.43 7.99 20.40
N ARG A 165 -8.78 8.97 21.03
CA ARG A 165 -8.93 9.22 22.48
C ARG A 165 -10.09 10.15 22.84
N LYS A 166 -10.26 11.24 22.08
CA LYS A 166 -11.19 12.33 22.43
C LYS A 166 -12.46 12.39 21.59
N GLY A 167 -12.52 11.61 20.51
CA GLY A 167 -13.55 11.77 19.49
C GLY A 167 -13.26 12.96 18.56
N LEU A 168 -14.19 13.26 17.64
CA LEU A 168 -14.08 14.35 16.65
C LEU A 168 -13.88 15.72 17.31
N ILE A 169 -14.42 15.93 18.51
CA ILE A 169 -14.22 17.18 19.27
C ILE A 169 -12.74 17.51 19.52
N GLY A 170 -11.86 16.48 19.47
CA GLY A 170 -10.42 16.69 19.55
C GLY A 170 -9.87 17.52 18.38
N VAL A 171 -10.54 17.52 17.23
CA VAL A 171 -10.12 18.27 16.03
C VAL A 171 -10.35 19.77 16.23
N ASP A 172 -11.42 20.15 16.94
CA ASP A 172 -11.80 21.55 17.16
C ASP A 172 -10.78 22.29 18.04
N SER A 173 -10.04 21.53 18.86
CA SER A 173 -9.02 22.06 19.78
C SER A 173 -7.61 22.11 19.16
N LEU A 174 -7.43 21.73 17.88
CA LEU A 174 -6.13 21.71 17.24
C LEU A 174 -5.60 23.13 16.96
N PRO A 175 -4.30 23.35 17.18
CA PRO A 175 -3.63 24.55 16.64
C PRO A 175 -3.81 24.62 15.12
N ALA A 176 -3.86 25.83 14.57
CA ALA A 176 -4.09 26.05 13.14
C ALA A 176 -3.09 25.27 12.25
N ALA A 177 -1.82 25.18 12.66
CA ALA A 177 -0.80 24.41 11.97
C ALA A 177 -1.14 22.92 11.87
N ASP A 178 -1.67 22.32 12.93
CA ASP A 178 -2.08 20.91 12.96
C ASP A 178 -3.42 20.70 12.23
N ARG A 179 -4.34 21.65 12.37
CA ARG A 179 -5.65 21.60 11.70
C ARG A 179 -5.50 21.58 10.17
N ALA A 180 -4.46 22.20 9.62
CA ALA A 180 -4.16 22.20 8.19
C ALA A 180 -3.87 20.79 7.63
N PHE A 181 -3.45 19.83 8.46
CA PHE A 181 -3.21 18.46 8.04
C PHE A 181 -4.46 17.56 8.07
N VAL A 182 -5.55 18.04 8.64
CA VAL A 182 -6.85 17.35 8.66
C VAL A 182 -7.71 17.89 7.53
N ALA A 183 -8.57 17.05 6.94
CA ALA A 183 -9.53 17.51 5.92
C ALA A 183 -10.33 18.72 6.41
N ALA A 184 -10.58 19.66 5.51
CA ALA A 184 -11.36 20.88 5.83
C ALA A 184 -12.78 20.53 6.29
N GLN A 185 -13.39 19.52 5.67
CA GLN A 185 -14.73 19.02 5.99
C GLN A 185 -14.66 17.58 6.47
N LEU A 186 -15.27 17.33 7.62
CA LEU A 186 -15.42 16.01 8.22
C LEU A 186 -16.91 15.70 8.36
N THR A 187 -17.39 14.70 7.65
CA THR A 187 -18.82 14.33 7.70
C THR A 187 -19.08 13.15 8.61
N CYS A 188 -18.22 12.16 8.62
CA CYS A 188 -18.20 10.97 9.48
C CYS A 188 -19.60 10.36 9.77
N PRO A 189 -20.40 10.02 8.74
CA PRO A 189 -21.75 9.52 8.94
C PRO A 189 -21.72 8.12 9.57
N ARG A 190 -22.77 7.79 10.32
CA ARG A 190 -23.02 6.43 10.84
C ARG A 190 -23.87 5.67 9.82
N ASP A 191 -23.26 5.38 8.68
CA ASP A 191 -23.81 4.65 7.55
C ASP A 191 -23.38 3.18 7.53
N ASP A 192 -23.59 2.49 6.42
CA ASP A 192 -23.16 1.09 6.22
C ASP A 192 -21.65 0.90 6.46
N TYR A 193 -20.83 1.93 6.23
CA TYR A 193 -19.41 1.88 6.52
C TYR A 193 -19.12 1.84 8.02
N TYR A 194 -19.87 2.59 8.82
CA TYR A 194 -19.81 2.53 10.28
C TYR A 194 -20.21 1.14 10.79
N GLU A 195 -21.31 0.56 10.28
CA GLU A 195 -21.76 -0.76 10.69
C GLU A 195 -20.74 -1.85 10.31
N ARG A 196 -20.12 -1.73 9.13
CA ARG A 196 -19.02 -2.62 8.74
C ARG A 196 -17.81 -2.49 9.65
N PHE A 197 -17.41 -1.26 9.99
CA PHE A 197 -16.31 -1.00 10.93
C PHE A 197 -16.59 -1.61 12.29
N LYS A 198 -17.80 -1.42 12.80
CA LYS A 198 -18.25 -2.00 14.07
C LYS A 198 -18.22 -3.53 14.05
N ALA A 199 -18.66 -4.13 12.96
CA ALA A 199 -18.63 -5.59 12.80
C ALA A 199 -17.19 -6.13 12.77
N GLU A 200 -16.26 -5.43 12.11
CA GLU A 200 -14.84 -5.81 12.04
C GLU A 200 -14.14 -5.68 13.39
N MET A 201 -14.49 -4.65 14.18
CA MET A 201 -13.97 -4.47 15.54
C MET A 201 -14.46 -5.53 16.51
N GLY A 202 -15.59 -6.20 16.23
CA GLY A 202 -16.17 -7.24 17.06
C GLY A 202 -16.60 -6.76 18.45
N ASP A 203 -16.84 -7.71 19.34
CA ASP A 203 -17.14 -7.41 20.75
C ASP A 203 -15.86 -7.14 21.54
N MET A 204 -15.60 -5.88 21.82
CA MET A 204 -14.44 -5.45 22.60
C MET A 204 -14.63 -5.56 24.12
N SER A 205 -15.82 -5.88 24.60
CA SER A 205 -16.11 -5.96 26.06
C SER A 205 -15.40 -7.13 26.75
N GLY A 206 -15.02 -8.16 25.96
CA GLY A 206 -14.32 -9.36 26.44
C GLY A 206 -12.79 -9.35 26.25
N HIS A 207 -12.23 -8.33 25.61
CA HIS A 207 -10.80 -8.27 25.26
C HIS A 207 -10.02 -7.45 26.29
N GLY A 208 -9.19 -8.10 27.10
CA GLY A 208 -8.25 -7.48 28.03
C GLY A 208 -8.46 -7.86 29.50
N GLN A 209 -7.51 -7.45 30.34
CA GLN A 209 -7.55 -7.71 31.79
C GLN A 209 -8.60 -6.88 32.55
N SER A 210 -9.14 -5.82 31.92
CA SER A 210 -10.16 -4.95 32.52
C SER A 210 -11.51 -5.22 31.86
N LYS A 211 -12.48 -5.69 32.60
CA LYS A 211 -13.87 -5.79 32.16
C LYS A 211 -14.43 -4.37 31.99
N ILE A 212 -14.65 -3.94 30.75
CA ILE A 212 -15.35 -2.69 30.43
C ILE A 212 -16.84 -3.00 30.21
N THR A 213 -17.70 -2.01 30.50
CA THR A 213 -19.14 -2.19 30.19
C THR A 213 -19.38 -2.14 28.68
N LYS A 214 -20.55 -2.66 28.27
CA LYS A 214 -20.93 -2.61 26.84
C LYS A 214 -20.97 -1.17 26.33
N GLU A 215 -21.48 -0.23 27.13
CA GLU A 215 -21.53 1.20 26.78
C GLU A 215 -20.14 1.79 26.60
N GLN A 216 -19.18 1.39 27.44
CA GLN A 216 -17.77 1.81 27.29
C GLN A 216 -17.13 1.24 26.04
N ALA A 217 -17.41 -0.02 25.71
CA ALA A 217 -16.96 -0.67 24.49
C ALA A 217 -17.55 0.02 23.25
N ASP A 218 -18.85 0.27 23.21
CA ASP A 218 -19.53 0.95 22.11
C ASP A 218 -19.00 2.38 21.91
N ALA A 219 -18.75 3.11 23.01
CA ALA A 219 -18.15 4.44 22.95
C ALA A 219 -16.71 4.40 22.40
N MET A 220 -15.94 3.37 22.73
CA MET A 220 -14.58 3.17 22.23
C MET A 220 -14.58 2.87 20.73
N VAL A 221 -15.43 1.94 20.27
CA VAL A 221 -15.63 1.63 18.84
C VAL A 221 -16.03 2.88 18.08
N THR A 222 -16.92 3.71 18.62
CA THR A 222 -17.32 4.99 18.01
C THR A 222 -16.13 5.91 17.81
N ARG A 223 -15.28 6.11 18.83
CA ARG A 223 -14.09 6.97 18.70
C ARG A 223 -13.05 6.41 17.72
N PHE A 224 -12.89 5.08 17.65
CA PHE A 224 -12.01 4.46 16.68
C PHE A 224 -12.54 4.64 15.26
N TYR A 225 -13.85 4.51 15.06
CA TYR A 225 -14.48 4.85 13.78
C TYR A 225 -14.27 6.33 13.41
N GLU A 226 -14.40 7.25 14.34
CA GLU A 226 -14.16 8.67 14.11
C GLU A 226 -12.71 8.93 13.68
N ALA A 227 -11.74 8.23 14.29
CA ALA A 227 -10.33 8.29 13.87
C ALA A 227 -10.14 7.71 12.45
N GLN A 228 -10.78 6.58 12.14
CA GLN A 228 -10.79 5.99 10.80
C GLN A 228 -11.42 6.97 9.79
N CYS A 229 -12.55 7.55 10.13
CA CYS A 229 -13.23 8.52 9.27
C CYS A 229 -12.38 9.77 8.99
N VAL A 230 -11.66 10.30 9.98
CA VAL A 230 -10.74 11.44 9.77
C VAL A 230 -9.63 11.07 8.77
N LYS A 231 -9.12 9.84 8.81
CA LYS A 231 -8.19 9.34 7.78
C LYS A 231 -8.86 9.35 6.41
N ASP A 232 -10.03 8.74 6.28
CA ASP A 232 -10.77 8.64 5.01
C ASP A 232 -11.10 10.01 4.41
N GLU A 233 -11.60 10.95 5.23
CA GLU A 233 -11.92 12.30 4.79
C GLU A 233 -10.66 13.04 4.32
N THR A 234 -9.54 12.81 5.02
CA THR A 234 -8.26 13.44 4.71
C THR A 234 -7.68 12.89 3.40
N MET A 235 -7.67 11.58 3.22
CA MET A 235 -7.23 10.95 1.96
C MET A 235 -8.15 11.31 0.80
N GLY A 236 -9.47 11.30 1.01
CA GLY A 236 -10.45 11.70 0.00
C GLY A 236 -10.27 13.15 -0.46
N GLU A 237 -9.97 14.06 0.47
CA GLU A 237 -9.65 15.47 0.15
C GLU A 237 -8.30 15.57 -0.60
N ALA A 238 -7.28 14.80 -0.22
CA ALA A 238 -5.99 14.78 -0.91
C ALA A 238 -6.14 14.37 -2.37
N ILE A 239 -6.91 13.32 -2.64
CA ILE A 239 -7.22 12.85 -3.99
C ILE A 239 -7.94 13.93 -4.80
N ALA A 240 -8.94 14.58 -4.22
CA ALA A 240 -9.69 15.64 -4.90
C ALA A 240 -8.82 16.88 -5.22
N LYS A 241 -7.96 17.30 -4.29
CA LYS A 241 -6.98 18.38 -4.50
C LYS A 241 -5.98 18.03 -5.60
N ALA A 242 -5.47 16.80 -5.59
CA ALA A 242 -4.56 16.30 -6.61
C ALA A 242 -5.20 16.32 -8.00
N ARG A 243 -6.45 15.86 -8.12
CA ARG A 243 -7.20 15.92 -9.39
C ARG A 243 -7.44 17.34 -9.87
N ALA A 244 -7.73 18.28 -8.97
CA ALA A 244 -7.91 19.68 -9.31
C ALA A 244 -6.60 20.34 -9.80
N GLN A 245 -5.46 19.97 -9.19
CA GLN A 245 -4.14 20.49 -9.54
C GLN A 245 -3.61 19.92 -10.88
N TRP A 246 -3.91 18.65 -11.18
CA TRP A 246 -3.48 17.96 -12.40
C TRP A 246 -4.67 17.30 -13.11
N PRO A 247 -5.53 18.09 -13.79
CA PRO A 247 -6.79 17.58 -14.35
C PRO A 247 -6.62 16.53 -15.47
N ASP A 248 -5.47 16.50 -16.12
CA ASP A 248 -5.18 15.51 -17.20
C ASP A 248 -4.59 14.19 -16.68
N ALA A 249 -4.17 14.13 -15.41
CA ALA A 249 -3.54 12.95 -14.83
C ALA A 249 -4.58 12.02 -14.20
N ILE A 250 -4.36 10.72 -14.26
CA ILE A 250 -5.11 9.75 -13.46
C ILE A 250 -4.49 9.67 -12.06
N VAL A 251 -5.32 9.60 -11.02
CA VAL A 251 -4.85 9.27 -9.67
C VAL A 251 -4.87 7.76 -9.49
N VAL A 252 -3.76 7.18 -9.07
CA VAL A 252 -3.68 5.83 -8.54
C VAL A 252 -3.45 5.97 -7.04
N HIS A 253 -4.43 5.53 -6.24
CA HIS A 253 -4.38 5.62 -4.78
C HIS A 253 -4.17 4.25 -4.17
N VAL A 254 -3.06 4.08 -3.43
CA VAL A 254 -2.71 2.86 -2.71
C VAL A 254 -3.13 3.01 -1.26
N ASN A 255 -3.94 2.08 -0.77
CA ASN A 255 -4.54 2.11 0.56
C ASN A 255 -4.89 0.71 1.06
N GLY A 256 -4.96 0.52 2.36
CA GLY A 256 -5.54 -0.69 2.94
C GLY A 256 -6.96 -0.91 2.43
N SER A 257 -7.29 -2.13 2.04
CA SER A 257 -8.54 -2.47 1.34
C SER A 257 -9.80 -1.96 2.06
N PHE A 258 -9.78 -1.89 3.40
CA PHE A 258 -10.91 -1.39 4.18
C PHE A 258 -11.33 0.03 3.80
N HIS A 259 -10.36 0.89 3.38
CA HIS A 259 -10.60 2.28 2.96
C HIS A 259 -11.24 2.44 1.57
N SER A 260 -11.32 1.37 0.76
CA SER A 260 -11.90 1.44 -0.60
C SER A 260 -12.89 0.35 -0.93
N ASP A 261 -12.87 -0.77 -0.20
CA ASP A 261 -13.78 -1.89 -0.39
C ASP A 261 -15.25 -1.45 -0.34
N TYR A 262 -16.06 -2.06 -1.18
CA TYR A 262 -17.48 -1.72 -1.38
C TYR A 262 -17.70 -0.27 -1.84
N ARG A 263 -16.65 0.42 -2.30
CA ARG A 263 -16.62 1.87 -2.61
C ARG A 263 -16.97 2.74 -1.41
N MET A 264 -16.69 2.25 -0.21
CA MET A 264 -16.86 2.95 1.07
C MET A 264 -15.59 3.72 1.46
N GLY A 265 -15.48 4.17 2.68
CA GLY A 265 -14.28 4.82 3.22
C GLY A 265 -13.77 5.97 2.37
N THR A 266 -12.49 5.98 2.08
CA THR A 266 -11.81 6.98 1.25
C THR A 266 -12.39 7.07 -0.16
N ALA A 267 -12.77 5.93 -0.76
CA ALA A 267 -13.35 5.92 -2.10
C ALA A 267 -14.67 6.71 -2.15
N GLN A 268 -15.53 6.56 -1.14
CA GLN A 268 -16.77 7.34 -1.03
C GLN A 268 -16.49 8.81 -0.79
N ARG A 269 -15.53 9.15 0.11
CA ARG A 269 -15.18 10.55 0.44
C ARG A 269 -14.54 11.27 -0.74
N ALA A 270 -13.71 10.58 -1.51
CA ALA A 270 -13.17 11.09 -2.77
C ALA A 270 -14.29 11.34 -3.79
N LYS A 271 -15.19 10.35 -3.99
CA LYS A 271 -16.33 10.46 -4.91
C LYS A 271 -17.20 11.66 -4.61
N ASN A 272 -17.48 11.92 -3.34
CA ASN A 272 -18.30 13.06 -2.92
C ASN A 272 -17.68 14.43 -3.28
N ARG A 273 -16.35 14.48 -3.45
CA ARG A 273 -15.59 15.70 -3.81
C ARG A 273 -15.27 15.81 -5.30
N LEU A 274 -15.43 14.76 -6.06
CA LEU A 274 -14.96 14.64 -7.46
C LEU A 274 -16.05 14.83 -8.52
N ASN A 275 -17.07 15.61 -8.31
CA ASN A 275 -18.05 16.12 -9.29
C ASN A 275 -18.21 15.27 -10.58
N GLY A 276 -18.71 14.02 -10.47
CA GLY A 276 -19.01 13.16 -11.62
C GLY A 276 -17.80 12.42 -12.24
N GLN A 277 -16.60 12.60 -11.72
CA GLN A 277 -15.42 11.83 -12.19
C GLN A 277 -15.58 10.33 -11.91
N LYS A 278 -14.97 9.51 -12.78
CA LYS A 278 -15.07 8.05 -12.71
C LYS A 278 -14.07 7.49 -11.73
N ILE A 279 -14.53 6.65 -10.83
CA ILE A 279 -13.70 5.91 -9.88
C ILE A 279 -13.76 4.42 -10.19
N ALA A 280 -12.61 3.75 -10.17
CA ALA A 280 -12.49 2.30 -10.18
C ALA A 280 -11.84 1.80 -8.89
N VAL A 281 -12.29 0.66 -8.39
CA VAL A 281 -11.74 -0.01 -7.21
C VAL A 281 -11.25 -1.39 -7.60
N ILE A 282 -9.96 -1.64 -7.38
CA ILE A 282 -9.33 -2.95 -7.42
C ILE A 282 -9.08 -3.36 -5.97
N SER A 283 -9.63 -4.50 -5.54
CA SER A 283 -9.37 -5.06 -4.21
C SER A 283 -8.50 -6.30 -4.34
N PHE A 284 -7.37 -6.35 -3.62
CA PHE A 284 -6.50 -7.51 -3.56
C PHE A 284 -6.92 -8.41 -2.41
N VAL A 285 -7.11 -9.69 -2.69
CA VAL A 285 -7.66 -10.66 -1.74
C VAL A 285 -6.79 -11.92 -1.74
N PRO A 286 -6.05 -12.19 -0.65
CA PRO A 286 -5.29 -13.44 -0.54
C PRO A 286 -6.23 -14.65 -0.44
N ASP A 287 -5.90 -15.70 -1.20
CA ASP A 287 -6.60 -16.99 -1.16
C ASP A 287 -5.58 -18.14 -1.11
N GLU A 288 -5.94 -19.22 -0.50
CA GLU A 288 -5.08 -20.42 -0.39
C GLU A 288 -5.08 -21.25 -1.66
N ASP A 289 -6.15 -21.16 -2.47
CA ASP A 289 -6.34 -21.95 -3.67
C ASP A 289 -6.84 -21.10 -4.86
N LEU A 290 -5.90 -20.62 -5.66
CA LEU A 290 -6.22 -19.79 -6.82
C LEU A 290 -6.96 -20.54 -7.95
N ASP A 291 -6.91 -21.85 -7.96
CA ASP A 291 -7.58 -22.64 -9.00
C ASP A 291 -9.09 -22.78 -8.73
N ASN A 292 -9.50 -22.69 -7.46
CA ASN A 292 -10.89 -22.87 -7.03
C ASN A 292 -11.54 -21.63 -6.42
N VAL A 293 -10.98 -20.43 -6.62
CA VAL A 293 -11.58 -19.19 -6.08
C VAL A 293 -12.99 -18.93 -6.62
N ASP A 294 -13.92 -18.57 -5.74
CA ASP A 294 -15.28 -18.16 -6.11
C ASP A 294 -15.42 -16.62 -6.14
N GLY A 295 -15.19 -16.03 -7.31
CA GLY A 295 -15.33 -14.59 -7.50
C GLY A 295 -16.75 -14.03 -7.26
N LYS A 296 -17.78 -14.85 -7.24
CA LYS A 296 -19.15 -14.39 -6.99
C LYS A 296 -19.39 -14.08 -5.52
N LYS A 297 -18.70 -14.79 -4.61
CA LYS A 297 -18.87 -14.67 -3.16
C LYS A 297 -18.64 -13.25 -2.65
N ILE A 298 -17.60 -12.58 -3.16
CA ILE A 298 -17.18 -11.24 -2.71
C ILE A 298 -17.27 -10.17 -3.82
N ARG A 299 -18.02 -10.43 -4.90
CA ARG A 299 -18.07 -9.55 -6.08
C ARG A 299 -18.46 -8.08 -5.84
N LYS A 300 -19.03 -7.75 -4.68
CA LYS A 300 -19.38 -6.37 -4.32
C LYS A 300 -18.22 -5.55 -3.81
N VAL A 301 -17.10 -6.19 -3.47
CA VAL A 301 -15.94 -5.54 -2.83
C VAL A 301 -15.33 -4.46 -3.73
N GLY A 302 -15.18 -4.73 -5.03
CA GLY A 302 -14.62 -3.77 -5.98
C GLY A 302 -15.15 -3.98 -7.40
N ASP A 303 -14.69 -3.17 -8.35
CA ASP A 303 -14.90 -3.37 -9.78
C ASP A 303 -14.15 -4.60 -10.27
N TYR A 304 -12.98 -4.77 -9.72
CA TYR A 304 -12.12 -5.92 -9.92
C TYR A 304 -11.64 -6.47 -8.59
N ILE A 305 -11.53 -7.79 -8.50
CA ILE A 305 -10.93 -8.51 -7.40
C ILE A 305 -9.72 -9.23 -7.96
N VAL A 306 -8.55 -8.95 -7.41
CA VAL A 306 -7.32 -9.63 -7.77
C VAL A 306 -6.96 -10.57 -6.62
N TYR A 307 -7.21 -11.86 -6.85
CA TYR A 307 -6.80 -12.89 -5.90
C TYR A 307 -5.31 -13.10 -5.98
N THR A 308 -4.63 -13.08 -4.84
CA THR A 308 -3.21 -13.38 -4.67
C THR A 308 -3.06 -14.71 -3.93
N LEU A 309 -1.95 -15.41 -4.14
CA LEU A 309 -1.68 -16.61 -3.36
C LEU A 309 -1.27 -16.20 -1.93
N LYS A 310 -2.05 -16.65 -0.95
CA LYS A 310 -1.79 -16.36 0.46
C LYS A 310 -0.38 -16.82 0.85
N PRO A 311 0.45 -15.95 1.44
CA PRO A 311 1.75 -16.35 1.89
C PRO A 311 1.64 -17.46 2.97
N PRO A 312 2.59 -18.40 3.04
CA PRO A 312 2.59 -19.41 4.09
C PRO A 312 2.65 -18.75 5.46
N ALA A 313 1.93 -19.32 6.43
CA ALA A 313 1.98 -18.83 7.80
C ALA A 313 3.44 -18.83 8.31
N PRO A 314 3.87 -17.78 9.02
CA PRO A 314 5.21 -17.78 9.59
C PRO A 314 5.39 -19.00 10.50
N PRO A 315 6.61 -19.60 10.54
CA PRO A 315 6.87 -20.72 11.41
C PRO A 315 6.55 -20.34 12.85
N LYS A 316 5.82 -21.20 13.56
CA LYS A 316 5.55 -20.98 14.98
C LYS A 316 6.88 -20.78 15.72
N PRO A 317 7.01 -19.76 16.58
CA PRO A 317 8.20 -19.61 17.39
C PRO A 317 8.46 -20.93 18.14
N PRO A 318 9.71 -21.36 18.28
CA PRO A 318 10.02 -22.55 19.06
C PRO A 318 9.39 -22.42 20.44
N THR A 319 8.63 -23.42 20.84
CA THR A 319 8.04 -23.49 22.18
C THR A 319 9.19 -23.30 23.17
N ALA A 320 9.15 -22.24 23.97
CA ALA A 320 10.17 -22.01 24.99
C ALA A 320 10.30 -23.32 25.80
N ALA A 321 11.50 -23.90 25.82
CA ALA A 321 11.75 -25.08 26.64
C ALA A 321 11.32 -24.74 28.08
N ALA A 322 10.52 -25.61 28.67
CA ALA A 322 10.10 -25.44 30.06
C ALA A 322 11.35 -25.21 30.93
N PRO A 323 11.35 -24.25 31.85
CA PRO A 323 12.51 -24.02 32.70
C PRO A 323 12.86 -25.34 33.41
N ALA A 324 14.13 -25.72 33.31
CA ALA A 324 14.64 -26.91 33.96
C ALA A 324 14.28 -26.84 35.46
N ALA A 325 13.73 -27.92 35.95
CA ALA A 325 13.38 -28.04 37.38
C ALA A 325 14.62 -27.71 38.24
N PRO A 326 14.48 -26.95 39.31
CA PRO A 326 15.61 -26.63 40.18
C PRO A 326 16.23 -27.91 40.74
N ALA A 327 17.54 -28.02 40.61
CA ALA A 327 18.31 -29.15 41.14
C ALA A 327 18.01 -29.30 42.64
N ALA A 328 17.64 -30.53 43.05
CA ALA A 328 17.40 -30.86 44.45
C ALA A 328 18.66 -30.55 45.28
N LYS A 329 18.47 -29.79 46.37
CA LYS A 329 19.53 -29.55 47.36
C LYS A 329 19.96 -30.90 47.95
N PRO A 330 21.28 -31.17 48.14
CA PRO A 330 21.72 -32.31 48.90
C PRO A 330 21.22 -32.25 50.37
N ALA A 331 20.76 -33.37 50.86
CA ALA A 331 20.34 -33.51 52.23
C ALA A 331 21.52 -33.40 53.21
N PRO A 332 21.31 -32.99 54.49
CA PRO A 332 22.34 -32.72 55.47
C PRO A 332 23.13 -33.96 55.91
#